data_749c65675f0421fb60c250205ed162aa
#
_entry.id   749c65675f0421fb60c250205ed162aa
#
_cell.length_a   1.000
_cell.length_b   1.000
_cell.length_c   1.000
_cell.angle_alpha   90.00
_cell.angle_beta   90.00
_cell.angle_gamma   90.00
#
_symmetry.space_group_name_H-M   'P 1'
#
loop_
_entity.id
_entity.type
_entity.pdbx_description
1 polymer ?
#
loop_
_entity_poly.entity_id
_entity_poly.type
_entity_poly.pdbx_seq_one_letter_code
_entity_poly.pdbx_strand_id
1 'polypeptide(L)'
;MTHFLSSRVRAIRFAIEGWLYVIRTQQNAWIHTLASICVIAMGFWLQLSKQDWAILILTIAMVWIVEFINTSVEVLTDLASPQRNSLAKVTKDVSAAAVLIAAAASVIIGVLILGPPLLEKIQALISTF
;
A
#
# COMPACT_ATOMS: atom_id res chain seq x y z
N MET A 1 22.93 25.63 -11.00
CA MET A 1 22.98 24.41 -10.15
C MET A 1 22.06 24.55 -8.93
N THR A 2 22.05 25.66 -8.25
CA THR A 2 21.17 25.93 -7.09
C THR A 2 19.66 25.85 -7.39
N HIS A 3 19.22 26.35 -8.56
CA HIS A 3 17.81 26.32 -8.97
C HIS A 3 17.29 24.89 -9.24
N PHE A 4 18.14 24.00 -9.73
CA PHE A 4 17.81 22.60 -9.95
C PHE A 4 17.62 21.83 -8.62
N LEU A 5 18.52 22.02 -7.68
CA LEU A 5 18.43 21.41 -6.35
C LEU A 5 17.22 21.90 -5.57
N SER A 6 16.92 23.20 -5.59
CA SER A 6 15.74 23.76 -4.90
C SER A 6 14.41 23.28 -5.50
N SER A 7 14.38 23.01 -6.80
CA SER A 7 13.23 22.41 -7.48
C SER A 7 12.98 20.97 -7.02
N ARG A 8 14.04 20.16 -6.86
CA ARG A 8 13.96 18.76 -6.39
C ARG A 8 13.51 18.67 -4.93
N VAL A 9 14.07 19.52 -4.07
CA VAL A 9 13.65 19.59 -2.66
C VAL A 9 12.17 19.95 -2.54
N ARG A 10 11.66 20.90 -3.34
CA ARG A 10 10.22 21.22 -3.37
C ARG A 10 9.37 20.05 -3.84
N ALA A 11 9.81 19.32 -4.87
CA ALA A 11 9.07 18.14 -5.35
C ALA A 11 8.93 17.06 -4.27
N ILE A 12 10.01 16.80 -3.53
CA ILE A 12 9.99 15.84 -2.41
C ILE A 12 9.04 16.34 -1.30
N ARG A 13 9.09 17.63 -0.97
CA ARG A 13 8.17 18.21 0.02
C ARG A 13 6.71 18.02 -0.38
N PHE A 14 6.34 18.31 -1.63
CA PHE A 14 4.98 18.10 -2.12
C PHE A 14 4.58 16.61 -2.09
N ALA A 15 5.51 15.70 -2.40
CA ALA A 15 5.25 14.27 -2.28
C ALA A 15 4.95 13.85 -0.83
N ILE A 16 5.70 14.38 0.14
CA ILE A 16 5.46 14.13 1.57
C ILE A 16 4.11 14.73 2.02
N GLU A 17 3.79 15.94 1.58
CA GLU A 17 2.49 16.57 1.87
C GLU A 17 1.33 15.74 1.31
N GLY A 18 1.46 15.20 0.08
CA GLY A 18 0.50 14.27 -0.52
C GLY A 18 0.37 12.96 0.27
N TRP A 19 1.47 12.38 0.72
CA TRP A 19 1.45 11.20 1.58
C TRP A 19 0.68 11.45 2.87
N LEU A 20 0.97 12.55 3.56
CA LEU A 20 0.28 12.93 4.80
C LEU A 20 -1.21 13.20 4.57
N TYR A 21 -1.58 13.74 3.41
CA TYR A 21 -2.97 13.92 3.04
C TYR A 21 -3.70 12.57 2.98
N VAL A 22 -3.16 11.59 2.26
CA VAL A 22 -3.76 10.25 2.13
C VAL A 22 -3.90 9.58 3.51
N ILE A 23 -2.84 9.58 4.33
CA ILE A 23 -2.90 8.99 5.68
C ILE A 23 -3.98 9.64 6.56
N ARG A 24 -4.22 10.95 6.41
CA ARG A 24 -5.19 11.68 7.26
C ARG A 24 -6.62 11.57 6.76
N THR A 25 -6.82 11.36 5.47
CA THR A 25 -8.16 11.42 4.86
C THR A 25 -8.72 10.05 4.51
N GLN A 26 -7.86 9.05 4.25
CA GLN A 26 -8.28 7.73 3.82
C GLN A 26 -8.23 6.70 4.95
N GLN A 27 -9.38 6.10 5.28
CA GLN A 27 -9.45 5.04 6.29
C GLN A 27 -8.65 3.79 5.89
N ASN A 28 -8.66 3.44 4.61
CA ASN A 28 -7.91 2.31 4.08
C ASN A 28 -6.40 2.47 4.25
N ALA A 29 -5.87 3.71 4.21
CA ALA A 29 -4.45 3.98 4.41
C ALA A 29 -3.95 3.49 5.79
N TRP A 30 -4.78 3.54 6.83
CA TRP A 30 -4.43 3.00 8.15
C TRP A 30 -4.32 1.47 8.13
N ILE A 31 -5.23 0.80 7.42
CA ILE A 31 -5.21 -0.67 7.26
C ILE A 31 -3.94 -1.06 6.50
N HIS A 32 -3.63 -0.37 5.40
CA HIS A 32 -2.42 -0.64 4.61
C HIS A 32 -1.14 -0.35 5.38
N THR A 33 -1.12 0.71 6.21
CA THR A 33 0.01 1.02 7.10
C THR A 33 0.24 -0.11 8.10
N LEU A 34 -0.80 -0.52 8.82
CA LEU A 34 -0.69 -1.59 9.81
C LEU A 34 -0.28 -2.91 9.17
N ALA A 35 -0.92 -3.29 8.06
CA ALA A 35 -0.58 -4.49 7.32
C ALA A 35 0.89 -4.48 6.85
N SER A 36 1.35 -3.35 6.31
CA SER A 36 2.76 -3.19 5.87
C SER A 36 3.73 -3.37 7.03
N ILE A 37 3.45 -2.77 8.18
CA ILE A 37 4.30 -2.90 9.39
C ILE A 37 4.33 -4.36 9.85
N CYS A 38 3.17 -5.04 9.91
CA CYS A 38 3.09 -6.44 10.33
C CYS A 38 3.87 -7.35 9.38
N VAL A 39 3.70 -7.19 8.06
CA VAL A 39 4.39 -7.98 7.03
C VAL A 39 5.90 -7.78 7.10
N ILE A 40 6.36 -6.52 7.25
CA ILE A 40 7.79 -6.21 7.39
C ILE A 40 8.35 -6.84 8.67
N ALA A 41 7.67 -6.70 9.81
CA ALA A 41 8.10 -7.29 11.07
C ALA A 41 8.18 -8.83 10.98
N MET A 42 7.16 -9.46 10.38
CA MET A 42 7.16 -10.91 10.14
C MET A 42 8.31 -11.33 9.21
N GLY A 43 8.57 -10.58 8.15
CA GLY A 43 9.66 -10.87 7.22
C GLY A 43 11.03 -10.88 7.89
N PHE A 44 11.30 -9.94 8.79
CA PHE A 44 12.52 -9.94 9.60
C PHE A 44 12.55 -11.12 10.59
N TRP A 45 11.44 -11.39 11.27
CA TRP A 45 11.36 -12.50 12.22
C TRP A 45 11.52 -13.86 11.55
N LEU A 46 10.99 -14.05 10.35
CA LEU A 46 11.09 -15.28 9.55
C LEU A 46 12.40 -15.39 8.77
N GLN A 47 13.24 -14.34 8.77
CA GLN A 47 14.53 -14.30 8.05
C GLN A 47 14.37 -14.59 6.54
N LEU A 48 13.42 -13.92 5.90
CA LEU A 48 13.10 -14.11 4.50
C LEU A 48 14.31 -13.93 3.57
N SER A 49 14.29 -14.64 2.45
CA SER A 49 15.28 -14.51 1.39
C SER A 49 15.21 -13.13 0.71
N LYS A 50 16.28 -12.75 0.00
CA LYS A 50 16.30 -11.48 -0.76
C LYS A 50 15.24 -11.44 -1.85
N GLN A 51 14.92 -12.57 -2.45
CA GLN A 51 13.87 -12.69 -3.47
C GLN A 51 12.49 -12.45 -2.87
N ASP A 52 12.20 -13.06 -1.72
CA ASP A 52 10.93 -12.85 -1.01
C ASP A 52 10.76 -11.40 -0.58
N TRP A 53 11.83 -10.78 -0.08
CA TRP A 53 11.83 -9.35 0.25
C TRP A 53 11.55 -8.48 -0.96
N ALA A 54 12.14 -8.77 -2.11
CA ALA A 54 11.89 -8.00 -3.34
C ALA A 54 10.42 -8.07 -3.74
N ILE A 55 9.80 -9.26 -3.68
CA ILE A 55 8.38 -9.46 -4.02
C ILE A 55 7.49 -8.74 -3.00
N LEU A 56 7.76 -8.86 -1.70
CA LEU A 56 6.97 -8.18 -0.66
C LEU A 56 7.03 -6.66 -0.78
N ILE A 57 8.23 -6.10 -1.03
CA ILE A 57 8.39 -4.65 -1.22
C ILE A 57 7.59 -4.17 -2.44
N LEU A 58 7.66 -4.90 -3.56
CA LEU A 58 6.88 -4.58 -4.76
C LEU A 58 5.37 -4.67 -4.49
N THR A 59 4.94 -5.70 -3.76
CA THR A 59 3.54 -5.89 -3.40
C THR A 59 3.03 -4.75 -2.52
N ILE A 60 3.77 -4.38 -1.48
CA ILE A 60 3.43 -3.24 -0.61
C ILE A 60 3.38 -1.94 -1.42
N ALA A 61 4.40 -1.70 -2.26
CA ALA A 61 4.45 -0.50 -3.10
C ALA A 61 3.26 -0.43 -4.06
N MET A 62 2.85 -1.57 -4.66
CA MET A 62 1.70 -1.61 -5.57
C MET A 62 0.40 -1.21 -4.86
N VAL A 63 0.13 -1.75 -3.67
CA VAL A 63 -1.06 -1.39 -2.88
C VAL A 63 -1.08 0.12 -2.59
N TRP A 64 0.06 0.67 -2.16
CA TRP A 64 0.17 2.10 -1.89
C TRP A 64 0.00 2.97 -3.13
N ILE A 65 0.60 2.59 -4.26
CA ILE A 65 0.45 3.32 -5.53
C ILE A 65 -1.02 3.38 -5.94
N VAL A 66 -1.73 2.24 -5.88
CA VAL A 66 -3.15 2.18 -6.24
C VAL A 66 -4.01 3.02 -5.28
N GLU A 67 -3.72 3.02 -3.98
CA GLU A 67 -4.40 3.87 -2.99
C GLU A 67 -4.20 5.36 -3.26
N PHE A 68 -2.97 5.80 -3.60
CA PHE A 68 -2.70 7.18 -3.99
C PHE A 68 -3.44 7.58 -5.27
N ILE A 69 -3.48 6.70 -6.27
CA ILE A 69 -4.22 6.94 -7.50
C ILE A 69 -5.72 7.03 -7.20
N ASN A 70 -6.28 6.11 -6.41
CA ASN A 70 -7.67 6.15 -5.98
C ASN A 70 -8.03 7.47 -5.31
N THR A 71 -7.24 7.90 -4.32
CA THR A 71 -7.44 9.18 -3.64
C THR A 71 -7.40 10.36 -4.61
N SER A 72 -6.48 10.34 -5.57
CA SER A 72 -6.38 11.39 -6.59
C SER A 72 -7.61 11.42 -7.51
N VAL A 73 -8.13 10.24 -7.89
CA VAL A 73 -9.37 10.11 -8.68
C VAL A 73 -10.56 10.63 -7.89
N GLU A 74 -10.67 10.30 -6.61
CA GLU A 74 -11.75 10.78 -5.74
C GLU A 74 -11.77 12.31 -5.64
N VAL A 75 -10.61 12.91 -5.32
CA VAL A 75 -10.47 14.37 -5.20
C VAL A 75 -10.77 15.05 -6.53
N LEU A 76 -10.28 14.52 -7.66
CA LEU A 76 -10.53 15.07 -8.98
C LEU A 76 -12.02 14.96 -9.35
N THR A 77 -12.66 13.84 -9.01
CA THR A 77 -14.08 13.63 -9.27
C THR A 77 -14.94 14.60 -8.47
N ASP A 78 -14.61 14.84 -7.19
CA ASP A 78 -15.32 15.79 -6.34
C ASP A 78 -15.15 17.23 -6.81
N LEU A 79 -13.95 17.58 -7.31
CA LEU A 79 -13.69 18.89 -7.89
C LEU A 79 -14.47 19.11 -9.19
N ALA A 80 -14.52 18.09 -10.07
CA ALA A 80 -15.17 18.19 -11.37
C ALA A 80 -16.70 18.10 -11.29
N SER A 81 -17.23 17.38 -10.31
CA SER A 81 -18.66 17.12 -10.16
C SER A 81 -19.09 17.23 -8.68
N PRO A 82 -19.19 18.46 -8.15
CA PRO A 82 -19.58 18.69 -6.75
C PRO A 82 -21.03 18.31 -6.48
N GLN A 83 -21.87 18.16 -7.53
CA GLN A 83 -23.22 17.66 -7.41
C GLN A 83 -23.26 16.14 -7.65
N ARG A 84 -24.29 15.47 -7.08
CA ARG A 84 -24.48 14.02 -7.28
C ARG A 84 -24.69 13.70 -8.75
N ASN A 85 -23.76 12.96 -9.33
CA ASN A 85 -23.80 12.50 -10.73
C ASN A 85 -23.52 11.00 -10.77
N SER A 86 -24.28 10.28 -11.58
CA SER A 86 -24.13 8.82 -11.73
C SER A 86 -22.75 8.41 -12.25
N LEU A 87 -22.19 9.17 -13.19
CA LEU A 87 -20.85 8.92 -13.73
C LEU A 87 -19.76 9.18 -12.70
N ALA A 88 -19.89 10.24 -11.89
CA ALA A 88 -18.99 10.52 -10.80
C ALA A 88 -18.97 9.37 -9.77
N LYS A 89 -20.16 8.80 -9.46
CA LYS A 89 -20.25 7.61 -8.61
C LYS A 89 -19.53 6.42 -9.23
N VAL A 90 -19.79 6.10 -10.50
CA VAL A 90 -19.13 4.99 -11.20
C VAL A 90 -17.62 5.17 -11.22
N THR A 91 -17.13 6.38 -11.45
CA THR A 91 -15.67 6.67 -11.45
C THR A 91 -15.04 6.34 -10.09
N LYS A 92 -15.67 6.76 -9.01
CA LYS A 92 -15.21 6.43 -7.65
C LYS A 92 -15.29 4.92 -7.35
N ASP A 93 -16.40 4.28 -7.70
CA ASP A 93 -16.60 2.84 -7.48
C ASP A 93 -15.52 2.01 -8.23
N VAL A 94 -15.19 2.39 -9.48
CA VAL A 94 -14.17 1.71 -10.28
C VAL A 94 -12.77 1.92 -9.69
N SER A 95 -12.44 3.12 -9.24
CA SER A 95 -11.14 3.38 -8.61
C SER A 95 -10.99 2.64 -7.28
N ALA A 96 -12.05 2.58 -6.48
CA ALA A 96 -12.06 1.79 -5.24
C ALA A 96 -11.94 0.27 -5.50
N ALA A 97 -12.55 -0.23 -6.59
CA ALA A 97 -12.40 -1.63 -7.00
C ALA A 97 -10.94 -1.98 -7.33
N ALA A 98 -10.17 -1.05 -7.91
CA ALA A 98 -8.75 -1.27 -8.16
C ALA A 98 -7.95 -1.46 -6.85
N VAL A 99 -8.26 -0.68 -5.79
CA VAL A 99 -7.67 -0.85 -4.46
C VAL A 99 -8.02 -2.23 -3.90
N LEU A 100 -9.28 -2.65 -4.01
CA LEU A 100 -9.72 -3.97 -3.53
C LEU A 100 -8.97 -5.11 -4.23
N ILE A 101 -8.79 -5.03 -5.55
CA ILE A 101 -8.03 -6.04 -6.32
C ILE A 101 -6.56 -6.07 -5.87
N ALA A 102 -5.92 -4.91 -5.70
CA ALA A 102 -4.54 -4.83 -5.24
C ALA A 102 -4.40 -5.41 -3.83
N ALA A 103 -5.32 -5.10 -2.92
CA ALA A 103 -5.34 -5.63 -1.56
C ALA A 103 -5.56 -7.16 -1.55
N ALA A 104 -6.51 -7.68 -2.34
CA ALA A 104 -6.74 -9.13 -2.44
C ALA A 104 -5.50 -9.86 -2.97
N ALA A 105 -4.89 -9.34 -4.04
CA ALA A 105 -3.64 -9.90 -4.57
C ALA A 105 -2.50 -9.88 -3.54
N SER A 106 -2.39 -8.79 -2.76
CA SER A 106 -1.36 -8.67 -1.72
C SER A 106 -1.53 -9.70 -0.60
N VAL A 107 -2.77 -10.03 -0.22
CA VAL A 107 -3.05 -11.08 0.76
C VAL A 107 -2.61 -12.44 0.22
N ILE A 108 -2.94 -12.77 -1.03
CA ILE A 108 -2.52 -14.03 -1.66
C ILE A 108 -0.99 -14.14 -1.70
N ILE A 109 -0.31 -13.09 -2.16
CA ILE A 109 1.15 -13.07 -2.22
C ILE A 109 1.76 -13.19 -0.82
N GLY A 110 1.20 -12.48 0.16
CA GLY A 110 1.64 -12.55 1.55
C GLY A 110 1.52 -13.97 2.12
N VAL A 111 0.41 -14.66 1.88
CA VAL A 111 0.22 -16.06 2.31
C VAL A 111 1.22 -17.00 1.63
N LEU A 112 1.47 -16.83 0.34
CA LEU A 112 2.42 -17.67 -0.40
C LEU A 112 3.86 -17.49 0.08
N ILE A 113 4.25 -16.28 0.46
CA ILE A 113 5.63 -15.97 0.87
C ILE A 113 5.84 -16.24 2.36
N LEU A 114 4.92 -15.78 3.21
CA LEU A 114 5.09 -15.85 4.66
C LEU A 114 4.62 -17.21 5.23
N GLY A 115 3.66 -17.87 4.57
CA GLY A 115 3.04 -19.09 5.06
C GLY A 115 4.03 -20.24 5.26
N PRO A 116 4.82 -20.65 4.25
CA PRO A 116 5.77 -21.76 4.39
C PRO A 116 6.78 -21.55 5.53
N PRO A 117 7.55 -20.46 5.60
CA PRO A 117 8.54 -20.26 6.68
C PRO A 117 7.88 -20.08 8.05
N LEU A 118 6.64 -19.56 8.11
CA LEU A 118 5.88 -19.49 9.35
C LEU A 118 5.52 -20.87 9.88
N LEU A 119 5.03 -21.77 9.02
CA LEU A 119 4.71 -23.15 9.38
C LEU A 119 5.94 -23.91 9.86
N GLU A 120 7.05 -23.82 9.16
CA GLU A 120 8.32 -24.43 9.57
C GLU A 120 8.76 -23.96 10.97
N LYS A 121 8.67 -22.66 11.21
CA LYS A 121 9.06 -22.07 12.50
C LYS A 121 8.15 -22.51 13.64
N ILE A 122 6.84 -22.61 13.40
CA ILE A 122 5.88 -23.11 14.38
C ILE A 122 6.16 -24.60 14.68
N GLN A 123 6.38 -25.44 13.67
CA GLN A 123 6.70 -26.86 13.85
C GLN A 123 7.98 -27.04 14.65
N ALA A 124 9.03 -26.27 14.37
CA ALA A 124 10.26 -26.30 15.13
C ALA A 124 10.07 -25.93 16.60
N LEU A 125 9.22 -24.95 16.88
CA LEU A 125 8.89 -24.57 18.27
C LEU A 125 8.15 -25.68 19.00
N ILE A 126 7.16 -26.33 18.37
CA ILE A 126 6.39 -27.41 18.97
C ILE A 126 7.26 -28.66 19.23
N SER A 127 8.19 -28.97 18.35
CA SER A 127 9.09 -30.13 18.49
C SER A 127 10.17 -29.96 19.59
N THR A 128 10.29 -28.77 20.17
CA THR A 128 11.27 -28.48 21.23
C THR A 128 10.67 -28.67 22.63
N PHE A 129 9.35 -28.86 22.75
CA PHE A 129 8.60 -29.19 23.96
C PHE A 129 8.21 -30.66 24.01
#